data_fa9eb872e4e0960fb438e3c3df1482e6
#
_entry.id   fa9eb872e4e0960fb438e3c3df1482e6
#
_cell.length_a   1.000
_cell.length_b   1.000
_cell.length_c   1.000
_cell.angle_alpha   90.00
_cell.angle_beta   90.00
_cell.angle_gamma   90.00
#
_symmetry.space_group_name_H-M   'P 1'
#
loop_
_entity.id
_entity.type
_entity.pdbx_description
1 polymer ?
#
loop_
_entity_poly.entity_id
_entity_poly.type
_entity_poly.pdbx_seq_one_letter_code
_entity_poly.pdbx_strand_id
1 'polypeptide(L)'
;MYKVKPNFQVDEMDLKIIDLMVQGNNNKQIASEIKAPLSTVQRRTKRLLSEQIVISKTELNYQKFGFKRGLLHLFISNGDIENIVKEISKLNGITSIEIHIGNSDIIGNVIYKDSSELLDIIKEVKKLEGVEKIVWSEQIRQFNTKNIDIKDIPNGKLQ
;
A
#
# COMPACT_ATOMS: atom_id res chain seq x y z
N MET A 1 14.11 -9.03 -13.69
CA MET A 1 14.57 -8.96 -12.28
C MET A 1 15.02 -7.53 -12.00
N TYR A 2 14.15 -6.72 -11.44
CA TYR A 2 14.45 -5.31 -11.13
C TYR A 2 15.41 -5.27 -9.93
N LYS A 3 16.68 -5.00 -10.17
CA LYS A 3 17.63 -4.63 -9.11
C LYS A 3 17.34 -3.19 -8.70
N VAL A 4 16.48 -2.99 -7.72
CA VAL A 4 16.38 -1.72 -7.03
C VAL A 4 17.66 -1.59 -6.19
N LYS A 5 18.63 -0.81 -6.66
CA LYS A 5 19.72 -0.36 -5.78
C LYS A 5 19.09 0.61 -4.79
N PRO A 6 19.15 0.36 -3.48
CA PRO A 6 18.71 1.35 -2.51
C PRO A 6 19.67 2.55 -2.60
N ASN A 7 19.21 3.61 -3.25
CA ASN A 7 19.99 4.83 -3.47
C ASN A 7 19.59 5.91 -2.45
N PHE A 8 19.35 5.52 -1.20
CA PHE A 8 19.03 6.46 -0.15
C PHE A 8 20.01 6.33 1.01
N GLN A 9 20.43 7.47 1.57
CA GLN A 9 21.24 7.53 2.78
C GLN A 9 20.35 8.03 3.92
N VAL A 10 20.24 7.23 4.96
CA VAL A 10 19.61 7.60 6.24
C VAL A 10 20.66 7.54 7.35
N ASP A 11 20.69 8.57 8.18
CA ASP A 11 21.53 8.60 9.37
C ASP A 11 20.71 8.18 10.61
N GLU A 12 21.37 8.10 11.77
CA GLU A 12 20.71 7.71 13.03
C GLU A 12 19.57 8.66 13.43
N MET A 13 19.69 9.95 13.09
CA MET A 13 18.63 10.91 13.35
C MET A 13 17.43 10.67 12.44
N ASP A 14 17.68 10.34 11.18
CA ASP A 14 16.60 9.98 10.24
C ASP A 14 15.84 8.73 10.72
N LEU A 15 16.57 7.70 11.21
CA LEU A 15 15.95 6.49 11.76
C LEU A 15 15.04 6.80 12.96
N LYS A 16 15.48 7.67 13.88
CA LYS A 16 14.65 8.11 15.01
C LYS A 16 13.41 8.90 14.55
N ILE A 17 13.59 9.76 13.55
CA ILE A 17 12.46 10.51 12.97
C ILE A 17 11.47 9.55 12.32
N ILE A 18 11.94 8.58 11.53
CA ILE A 18 11.08 7.57 10.88
C ILE A 18 10.30 6.77 11.92
N ASP A 19 10.96 6.30 12.98
CA ASP A 19 10.30 5.54 14.05
C ASP A 19 9.13 6.33 14.68
N LEU A 20 9.38 7.58 15.02
CA LEU A 20 8.36 8.45 15.59
C LEU A 20 7.25 8.83 14.59
N MET A 21 7.58 8.98 13.30
CA MET A 21 6.58 9.19 12.23
C MET A 21 5.65 7.97 12.09
N VAL A 22 6.20 6.76 12.11
CA VAL A 22 5.42 5.51 12.01
C VAL A 22 4.51 5.33 13.23
N GLN A 23 4.92 5.83 14.40
CA GLN A 23 4.08 5.88 15.61
C GLN A 23 2.98 6.97 15.56
N GLY A 24 2.94 7.79 14.50
CA GLY A 24 1.93 8.82 14.30
C GLY A 24 2.26 10.18 14.95
N ASN A 25 3.50 10.39 15.39
CA ASN A 25 3.92 11.66 15.97
C ASN A 25 4.04 12.75 14.90
N ASN A 26 3.62 13.97 15.23
CA ASN A 26 3.83 15.14 14.37
C ASN A 26 5.24 15.74 14.57
N ASN A 27 5.67 16.62 13.67
CA ASN A 27 7.01 17.21 13.70
C ASN A 27 7.37 17.93 15.02
N LYS A 28 6.41 18.52 15.73
CA LYS A 28 6.65 19.17 17.02
C LYS A 28 6.94 18.14 18.11
N GLN A 29 6.17 17.05 18.13
CA GLN A 29 6.38 15.94 19.06
C GLN A 29 7.72 15.27 18.81
N ILE A 30 8.04 15.00 17.53
CA ILE A 30 9.33 14.43 17.13
C ILE A 30 10.50 15.34 17.58
N ALA A 31 10.41 16.63 17.29
CA ALA A 31 11.45 17.59 17.67
C ALA A 31 11.71 17.64 19.20
N SER A 32 10.63 17.57 19.98
CA SER A 32 10.70 17.49 21.43
C SER A 32 11.34 16.21 21.91
N GLU A 33 10.94 15.05 21.36
CA GLU A 33 11.42 13.73 21.76
C GLU A 33 12.91 13.53 21.50
N ILE A 34 13.36 13.89 20.27
CA ILE A 34 14.78 13.74 19.90
C ILE A 34 15.64 14.94 20.30
N LYS A 35 15.07 15.94 20.97
CA LYS A 35 15.73 17.19 21.41
C LYS A 35 16.44 17.91 20.27
N ALA A 36 15.79 18.03 19.12
CA ALA A 36 16.32 18.68 17.93
C ALA A 36 15.49 19.91 17.53
N PRO A 37 16.08 20.91 16.83
CA PRO A 37 15.32 22.05 16.32
C PRO A 37 14.18 21.61 15.40
N LEU A 38 13.01 22.20 15.56
CA LEU A 38 11.82 21.89 14.75
C LEU A 38 12.10 22.04 13.25
N SER A 39 12.86 23.07 12.84
CA SER A 39 13.22 23.30 11.45
C SER A 39 14.05 22.15 10.86
N THR A 40 14.95 21.57 11.67
CA THR A 40 15.74 20.40 11.28
C THR A 40 14.85 19.18 11.05
N VAL A 41 13.92 18.91 11.98
CA VAL A 41 12.97 17.82 11.86
C VAL A 41 12.08 18.00 10.62
N GLN A 42 11.51 19.19 10.43
CA GLN A 42 10.67 19.47 9.27
C GLN A 42 11.40 19.27 7.94
N ARG A 43 12.65 19.74 7.83
CA ARG A 43 13.46 19.56 6.61
C ARG A 43 13.73 18.08 6.34
N ARG A 44 14.07 17.28 7.38
CA ARG A 44 14.33 15.84 7.26
C ARG A 44 13.05 15.07 6.94
N THR A 45 11.97 15.32 7.63
CA THR A 45 10.65 14.71 7.34
C THR A 45 10.23 14.97 5.89
N LYS A 46 10.38 16.22 5.42
CA LYS A 46 10.07 16.56 4.03
C LYS A 46 10.92 15.78 3.05
N ARG A 47 12.23 15.62 3.31
CA ARG A 47 13.13 14.81 2.49
C ARG A 47 12.69 13.35 2.47
N LEU A 48 12.47 12.72 3.65
CA LEU A 48 12.06 11.31 3.77
C LEU A 48 10.77 11.00 3.01
N LEU A 49 9.82 11.93 3.01
CA LEU A 49 8.57 11.82 2.24
C LEU A 49 8.80 12.04 0.75
N SER A 50 9.58 13.06 0.36
CA SER A 50 9.83 13.36 -1.07
C SER A 50 10.66 12.29 -1.78
N GLU A 51 11.58 11.65 -1.07
CA GLU A 51 12.38 10.52 -1.56
C GLU A 51 11.65 9.16 -1.41
N GLN A 52 10.40 9.19 -0.95
CA GLN A 52 9.56 7.99 -0.73
C GLN A 52 10.17 6.94 0.20
N ILE A 53 11.11 7.35 1.08
CA ILE A 53 11.64 6.50 2.14
C ILE A 53 10.53 6.20 3.16
N VAL A 54 9.70 7.20 3.44
CA VAL A 54 8.46 7.06 4.20
C VAL A 54 7.28 7.39 3.29
N ILE A 55 6.30 6.50 3.25
CA ILE A 55 5.06 6.72 2.51
C ILE A 55 3.96 7.04 3.52
N SER A 56 3.38 8.23 3.40
CA SER A 56 2.21 8.62 4.18
C SER A 56 0.97 8.57 3.29
N LYS A 57 0.01 7.72 3.64
CA LYS A 57 -1.26 7.57 2.93
C LYS A 57 -2.41 7.95 3.88
N THR A 58 -3.32 8.77 3.38
CA THR A 58 -4.61 8.99 4.05
C THR A 58 -5.62 8.04 3.43
N GLU A 59 -6.19 7.16 4.23
CA GLU A 59 -7.23 6.24 3.79
C GLU A 59 -8.56 6.59 4.44
N LEU A 60 -9.64 6.46 3.66
CA LEU A 60 -10.99 6.54 4.18
C LEU A 60 -11.35 5.25 4.92
N ASN A 61 -11.98 5.37 6.07
CA ASN A 61 -12.59 4.22 6.71
C ASN A 61 -13.92 3.91 6.01
N TYR A 62 -13.85 3.18 4.90
CA TYR A 62 -14.99 2.84 4.06
C TYR A 62 -16.13 2.14 4.81
N GLN A 63 -15.81 1.37 5.86
CA GLN A 63 -16.83 0.71 6.70
C GLN A 63 -17.72 1.72 7.44
N LYS A 64 -17.16 2.89 7.82
CA LYS A 64 -17.93 3.97 8.42
C LYS A 64 -18.96 4.59 7.46
N PHE A 65 -18.76 4.40 6.16
CA PHE A 65 -19.67 4.84 5.08
C PHE A 65 -20.54 3.69 4.56
N GLY A 66 -20.59 2.56 5.24
CA GLY A 66 -21.44 1.42 4.88
C GLY A 66 -20.89 0.53 3.76
N PHE A 67 -19.62 0.71 3.36
CA PHE A 67 -18.99 -0.17 2.38
C PHE A 67 -18.38 -1.40 3.06
N LYS A 68 -18.43 -2.50 2.36
CA LYS A 68 -17.66 -3.71 2.61
C LYS A 68 -16.37 -3.68 1.81
N ARG A 69 -15.38 -4.47 2.20
CA ARG A 69 -14.09 -4.59 1.51
C ARG A 69 -13.74 -6.05 1.25
N GLY A 70 -12.95 -6.27 0.22
CA GLY A 70 -12.35 -7.58 -0.02
C GLY A 70 -11.27 -7.54 -1.08
N LEU A 71 -10.72 -8.71 -1.37
CA LEU A 71 -9.67 -8.92 -2.34
C LEU A 71 -10.21 -9.74 -3.50
N LEU A 72 -9.95 -9.25 -4.70
CA LEU A 72 -10.21 -9.94 -5.95
C LEU A 72 -8.88 -10.51 -6.46
N HIS A 73 -8.74 -11.82 -6.40
CA HIS A 73 -7.56 -12.53 -6.90
C HIS A 73 -7.83 -12.98 -8.32
N LEU A 74 -6.99 -12.58 -9.25
CA LEU A 74 -7.08 -12.94 -10.65
C LEU A 74 -5.91 -13.85 -11.05
N PHE A 75 -6.25 -14.85 -11.85
CA PHE A 75 -5.31 -15.79 -12.45
C PHE A 75 -5.36 -15.57 -13.96
N ILE A 76 -4.22 -15.31 -14.55
CA ILE A 76 -4.09 -14.95 -15.97
C ILE A 76 -3.39 -16.10 -16.69
N SER A 77 -4.04 -16.69 -17.69
CA SER A 77 -3.44 -17.77 -18.50
C SER A 77 -2.68 -17.24 -19.70
N ASN A 78 -3.32 -16.38 -20.48
CA ASN A 78 -2.78 -15.78 -21.69
C ASN A 78 -3.31 -14.36 -21.82
N GLY A 79 -2.49 -13.36 -21.62
CA GLY A 79 -2.96 -11.99 -21.74
C GLY A 79 -1.92 -10.95 -21.36
N ASP A 80 -2.18 -9.74 -21.78
CA ASP A 80 -1.39 -8.58 -21.39
C ASP A 80 -1.85 -8.12 -20.00
N ILE A 81 -1.07 -8.45 -18.97
CA ILE A 81 -1.33 -8.09 -17.57
C ILE A 81 -1.50 -6.58 -17.43
N GLU A 82 -0.69 -5.77 -18.12
CA GLU A 82 -0.77 -4.32 -18.03
C GLU A 82 -2.09 -3.79 -18.60
N ASN A 83 -2.56 -4.36 -19.71
CA ASN A 83 -3.85 -4.02 -20.28
C ASN A 83 -5.00 -4.44 -19.36
N ILE A 84 -4.93 -5.63 -18.77
CA ILE A 84 -5.93 -6.10 -17.80
C ILE A 84 -5.98 -5.16 -16.60
N VAL A 85 -4.84 -4.78 -16.01
CA VAL A 85 -4.76 -3.81 -14.90
C VAL A 85 -5.38 -2.47 -15.29
N LYS A 86 -5.09 -1.98 -16.51
CA LYS A 86 -5.66 -0.73 -17.02
C LYS A 86 -7.18 -0.79 -17.16
N GLU A 87 -7.72 -1.90 -17.62
CA GLU A 87 -9.19 -2.05 -17.74
C GLU A 87 -9.85 -2.17 -16.35
N ILE A 88 -9.27 -2.96 -15.45
CA ILE A 88 -9.78 -3.10 -14.08
C ILE A 88 -9.73 -1.76 -13.32
N SER A 89 -8.68 -0.96 -13.53
CA SER A 89 -8.53 0.34 -12.84
C SER A 89 -9.63 1.35 -13.18
N LYS A 90 -10.40 1.13 -14.24
CA LYS A 90 -11.55 1.97 -14.63
C LYS A 90 -12.83 1.60 -13.90
N LEU A 91 -12.88 0.43 -13.27
CA LEU A 91 -14.10 -0.06 -12.62
C LEU A 91 -14.31 0.66 -11.29
N ASN A 92 -15.55 1.11 -11.07
CA ASN A 92 -15.93 1.67 -9.77
C ASN A 92 -15.80 0.61 -8.68
N GLY A 93 -15.33 1.00 -7.50
CA GLY A 93 -15.13 0.11 -6.37
C GLY A 93 -13.73 -0.50 -6.29
N ILE A 94 -12.91 -0.42 -7.33
CA ILE A 94 -11.50 -0.80 -7.26
C ILE A 94 -10.69 0.34 -6.62
N THR A 95 -10.02 0.07 -5.51
CA THR A 95 -9.26 1.08 -4.75
C THR A 95 -7.75 0.99 -4.93
N SER A 96 -7.25 -0.22 -5.19
CA SER A 96 -5.85 -0.45 -5.61
C SER A 96 -5.73 -1.78 -6.34
N ILE A 97 -4.68 -1.89 -7.14
CA ILE A 97 -4.34 -3.11 -7.89
C ILE A 97 -2.85 -3.37 -7.68
N GLU A 98 -2.51 -4.62 -7.44
CA GLU A 98 -1.15 -5.10 -7.25
C GLU A 98 -0.88 -6.28 -8.18
N ILE A 99 0.30 -6.30 -8.81
CA ILE A 99 0.77 -7.44 -9.61
C ILE A 99 1.67 -8.29 -8.72
N HIS A 100 1.42 -9.59 -8.70
CA HIS A 100 2.10 -10.53 -7.83
C HIS A 100 2.81 -11.63 -8.62
N ILE A 101 3.80 -12.25 -8.00
CA ILE A 101 4.40 -13.51 -8.42
C ILE A 101 4.01 -14.55 -7.38
N GLY A 102 3.25 -15.57 -7.77
CA GLY A 102 2.79 -16.60 -6.83
C GLY A 102 1.47 -17.22 -7.22
N ASN A 103 0.58 -17.43 -6.26
CA ASN A 103 -0.70 -18.10 -6.48
C ASN A 103 -1.70 -17.29 -7.32
N SER A 104 -1.61 -15.98 -7.31
CA SER A 104 -2.43 -15.10 -8.16
C SER A 104 -1.53 -14.09 -8.85
N ASP A 105 -1.88 -13.70 -10.07
CA ASP A 105 -1.12 -12.76 -10.87
C ASP A 105 -1.46 -11.32 -10.53
N ILE A 106 -2.74 -11.06 -10.24
CA ILE A 106 -3.25 -9.74 -9.88
C ILE A 106 -4.11 -9.84 -8.62
N ILE A 107 -3.93 -8.88 -7.71
CA ILE A 107 -4.81 -8.69 -6.55
C ILE A 107 -5.39 -7.29 -6.61
N GLY A 108 -6.73 -7.19 -6.68
CA GLY A 108 -7.48 -5.95 -6.60
C GLY A 108 -8.11 -5.76 -5.22
N ASN A 109 -7.90 -4.60 -4.61
CA ASN A 109 -8.66 -4.20 -3.44
C ASN A 109 -10.00 -3.62 -3.89
N VAL A 110 -11.09 -4.17 -3.39
CA VAL A 110 -12.45 -3.82 -3.80
C VAL A 110 -13.25 -3.32 -2.61
N ILE A 111 -14.01 -2.24 -2.83
CA ILE A 111 -15.07 -1.78 -1.93
C ILE A 111 -16.41 -1.87 -2.63
N TYR A 112 -17.46 -2.21 -1.91
CA TYR A 112 -18.82 -2.35 -2.43
C TYR A 112 -19.83 -2.21 -1.30
N LYS A 113 -21.07 -1.82 -1.62
CA LYS A 113 -22.15 -1.67 -0.64
C LYS A 113 -22.94 -2.96 -0.47
N ASP A 114 -23.27 -3.61 -1.56
CA ASP A 114 -24.10 -4.80 -1.57
C ASP A 114 -23.60 -5.83 -2.60
N SER A 115 -24.21 -7.01 -2.56
CA SER A 115 -23.83 -8.11 -3.43
C SER A 115 -24.06 -7.84 -4.92
N SER A 116 -24.97 -6.91 -5.28
CA SER A 116 -25.22 -6.56 -6.68
C SER A 116 -24.03 -5.80 -7.26
N GLU A 117 -23.54 -4.78 -6.54
CA GLU A 117 -22.33 -4.03 -6.94
C GLU A 117 -21.12 -4.96 -7.09
N LEU A 118 -20.91 -5.88 -6.14
CA LEU A 118 -19.83 -6.85 -6.21
C LEU A 118 -19.95 -7.76 -7.43
N LEU A 119 -21.16 -8.28 -7.69
CA LEU A 119 -21.40 -9.15 -8.85
C LEU A 119 -21.17 -8.41 -10.17
N ASP A 120 -21.49 -7.14 -10.25
CA ASP A 120 -21.26 -6.34 -11.46
C ASP A 120 -19.76 -6.14 -11.70
N ILE A 121 -18.97 -5.85 -10.66
CA ILE A 121 -17.50 -5.79 -10.77
C ILE A 121 -16.95 -7.13 -11.27
N ILE A 122 -17.36 -8.25 -10.65
CA ILE A 122 -16.91 -9.58 -11.05
C ILE A 122 -17.29 -9.91 -12.49
N LYS A 123 -18.50 -9.54 -12.94
CA LYS A 123 -18.93 -9.74 -14.33
C LYS A 123 -18.07 -8.97 -15.32
N GLU A 124 -17.75 -7.70 -15.03
CA GLU A 124 -16.90 -6.90 -15.91
C GLU A 124 -15.49 -7.49 -16.00
N VAL A 125 -14.91 -7.89 -14.86
CA VAL A 125 -13.58 -8.53 -14.85
C VAL A 125 -13.59 -9.86 -15.62
N LYS A 126 -14.66 -10.65 -15.54
CA LYS A 126 -14.78 -11.92 -16.29
C LYS A 126 -14.82 -11.75 -17.81
N LYS A 127 -15.16 -10.56 -18.32
CA LYS A 127 -15.18 -10.28 -19.76
C LYS A 127 -13.78 -10.01 -20.32
N LEU A 128 -12.80 -9.76 -19.46
CA LEU A 128 -11.43 -9.43 -19.89
C LEU A 128 -10.74 -10.67 -20.44
N GLU A 129 -10.18 -10.53 -21.63
CA GLU A 129 -9.41 -11.59 -22.26
C GLU A 129 -8.18 -11.95 -21.44
N GLY A 130 -7.93 -13.24 -21.26
CA GLY A 130 -6.81 -13.77 -20.48
C GLY A 130 -7.11 -14.02 -19.01
N VAL A 131 -8.22 -13.53 -18.46
CA VAL A 131 -8.64 -13.85 -17.08
C VAL A 131 -9.20 -15.26 -17.04
N GLU A 132 -8.45 -16.21 -16.49
CA GLU A 132 -8.83 -17.62 -16.40
C GLU A 132 -9.71 -17.90 -15.19
N LYS A 133 -9.32 -17.34 -14.03
CA LYS A 133 -9.99 -17.62 -12.76
C LYS A 133 -10.05 -16.37 -11.90
N ILE A 134 -11.15 -16.24 -11.19
CA ILE A 134 -11.37 -15.18 -10.19
C ILE A 134 -11.70 -15.84 -8.85
N VAL A 135 -11.00 -15.42 -7.80
CA VAL A 135 -11.30 -15.80 -6.41
C VAL A 135 -11.58 -14.55 -5.61
N TRP A 136 -12.67 -14.55 -4.88
CA TRP A 136 -13.08 -13.46 -4.00
C TRP A 136 -12.81 -13.81 -2.55
N SER A 137 -12.28 -12.83 -1.80
CA SER A 137 -12.07 -12.92 -0.36
C SER A 137 -12.64 -11.68 0.33
N GLU A 138 -13.72 -11.83 1.07
CA GLU A 138 -14.31 -10.72 1.84
C GLU A 138 -13.51 -10.46 3.10
N GLN A 139 -13.15 -9.20 3.35
CA GLN A 139 -12.49 -8.78 4.58
C GLN A 139 -13.53 -8.62 5.70
N ILE A 140 -13.53 -9.52 6.66
CA ILE A 140 -14.43 -9.47 7.81
C ILE A 140 -13.89 -8.55 8.90
N ARG A 141 -12.58 -8.60 9.17
CA ARG A 141 -11.95 -7.80 10.22
C ARG A 141 -10.47 -7.56 9.91
N GLN A 142 -10.00 -6.40 10.29
CA GLN A 142 -8.57 -6.05 10.25
C GLN A 142 -8.07 -5.84 11.67
N PHE A 143 -6.91 -6.38 11.96
CA PHE A 143 -6.20 -6.14 13.21
C PHE A 143 -4.92 -5.36 12.90
N ASN A 144 -4.69 -4.28 13.64
CA ASN A 144 -3.41 -3.58 13.58
C ASN A 144 -2.40 -4.37 14.43
N THR A 145 -1.30 -4.76 13.80
CA THR A 145 -0.17 -5.37 14.47
C THR A 145 0.89 -4.33 14.77
N LYS A 146 1.84 -4.66 15.66
CA LYS A 146 3.01 -3.81 15.87
C LYS A 146 3.81 -3.73 14.57
N ASN A 147 4.29 -2.54 14.24
CA ASN A 147 5.22 -2.34 13.13
C ASN A 147 6.53 -3.11 13.40
N ILE A 148 7.24 -3.46 12.33
CA ILE A 148 8.62 -3.97 12.42
C ILE A 148 9.45 -2.93 13.17
N ASP A 149 10.29 -3.37 14.13
CA ASP A 149 11.24 -2.47 14.78
C ASP A 149 12.21 -1.95 13.71
N ILE A 150 12.27 -0.62 13.58
CA ILE A 150 13.12 0.04 12.57
C ILE A 150 14.61 -0.31 12.77
N LYS A 151 15.00 -0.74 13.97
CA LYS A 151 16.34 -1.25 14.23
C LYS A 151 16.69 -2.52 13.45
N ASP A 152 15.67 -3.28 13.05
CA ASP A 152 15.80 -4.49 12.23
C ASP A 152 15.87 -4.17 10.72
N ILE A 153 15.65 -2.92 10.32
CA ILE A 153 15.86 -2.47 8.94
C ILE A 153 17.38 -2.31 8.74
N PRO A 154 17.97 -3.05 7.79
CA PRO A 154 19.40 -2.93 7.53
C PRO A 154 19.77 -1.46 7.25
N ASN A 155 20.62 -0.88 8.09
CA ASN A 155 21.22 0.41 7.80
C ASN A 155 21.78 0.37 6.39
N GLY A 156 21.39 1.29 5.52
CA GLY A 156 21.63 1.32 4.07
C GLY A 156 23.10 1.30 3.60
N LYS A 157 23.93 0.50 4.24
CA LYS A 157 25.19 -0.01 3.73
C LYS A 157 24.99 -1.43 3.25
N LEU A 158 24.14 -1.59 2.25
CA LEU A 158 24.23 -2.75 1.37
C LEU A 158 25.37 -2.48 0.40
N GLN A 159 26.50 -3.12 0.68
CA GLN A 159 27.67 -3.20 -0.19
C GLN A 159 27.31 -3.72 -1.59
#